data_6e2473cde61c0bd8a270650d062f0b87
#
_entry.id   6e2473cde61c0bd8a270650d062f0b87
#
_cell.length_a   1.000
_cell.length_b   1.000
_cell.length_c   1.000
_cell.angle_alpha   90.00
_cell.angle_beta   90.00
_cell.angle_gamma   90.00
#
_symmetry.space_group_name_H-M   'P 1'
#
loop_
_entity.id
_entity.type
_entity.pdbx_description
1 polymer ?
#
loop_
_entity_poly.entity_id
_entity_poly.type
_entity_poly.pdbx_seq_one_letter_code
_entity_poly.pdbx_strand_id
1 'polypeptide(L)'
;MRGWKENFIFFPDSYFIGDPAAWELPFEDIYFPTTDELTLHGWFVPGSSKITLLWCHGNAGNISYRLDNLKLLHDRLALNILIFDYRGYGRSQGKPSEDGTYRDAEAAAAYLRIRKDIDQDAVVIFGRSLGGAIAVDLASKHQFLGLILESTFSSLAGMFPYLPPDAIPIKYDSLVKIKQVRMPLLMLHGDCDEVVPFQSGRELFKAANEPKEFYTIKGAGHNDTYTTGGEGYMAALQGFISDLK
;
A
#
# COMPACT_ATOMS: atom_id res chain seq x y z
N MET A 1 -24.71 14.65 7.48
CA MET A 1 -24.78 14.38 6.03
C MET A 1 -23.40 14.04 5.37
N ARG A 2 -22.30 13.79 6.14
CA ARG A 2 -20.97 13.39 5.62
C ARG A 2 -20.85 11.88 5.31
N GLY A 3 -21.58 11.00 5.99
CA GLY A 3 -21.36 9.55 5.86
C GLY A 3 -21.89 8.88 4.59
N TRP A 4 -22.72 9.53 3.78
CA TRP A 4 -23.30 8.89 2.58
C TRP A 4 -22.30 8.76 1.43
N LYS A 5 -21.32 9.68 1.33
CA LYS A 5 -20.38 9.76 0.20
C LYS A 5 -19.19 8.80 0.36
N GLU A 6 -18.81 8.47 1.58
CA GLU A 6 -17.68 7.56 1.89
C GLU A 6 -18.03 6.10 1.59
N ASN A 7 -19.29 5.69 1.75
CA ASN A 7 -19.79 4.34 1.48
C ASN A 7 -19.71 3.93 -0.02
N PHE A 8 -19.50 4.88 -0.94
CA PHE A 8 -19.31 4.59 -2.36
C PHE A 8 -17.85 4.43 -2.80
N ILE A 9 -16.92 4.69 -1.89
CA ILE A 9 -15.48 4.67 -2.21
C ILE A 9 -14.79 3.52 -1.51
N PHE A 10 -15.14 3.23 -0.24
CA PHE A 10 -14.54 2.16 0.53
C PHE A 10 -15.43 0.91 0.49
N PHE A 11 -14.81 -0.24 0.25
CA PHE A 11 -15.49 -1.54 0.16
C PHE A 11 -14.89 -2.54 1.16
N PRO A 12 -15.00 -2.25 2.48
CA PRO A 12 -14.48 -3.13 3.52
C PRO A 12 -15.28 -4.42 3.62
N ASP A 13 -14.60 -5.52 3.93
CA ASP A 13 -15.21 -6.78 4.30
C ASP A 13 -14.64 -7.25 5.65
N SER A 14 -15.48 -7.69 6.55
CA SER A 14 -15.08 -8.26 7.85
C SER A 14 -14.84 -9.78 7.81
N TYR A 15 -15.25 -10.45 6.74
CA TYR A 15 -15.09 -11.89 6.59
C TYR A 15 -13.66 -12.22 6.15
N PHE A 16 -12.97 -13.07 6.92
CA PHE A 16 -11.63 -13.57 6.58
C PHE A 16 -11.74 -14.86 5.79
N ILE A 17 -11.10 -14.92 4.63
CA ILE A 17 -11.07 -16.12 3.78
C ILE A 17 -9.95 -17.10 4.17
N GLY A 18 -9.08 -16.72 5.10
CA GLY A 18 -7.96 -17.50 5.62
C GLY A 18 -7.01 -16.64 6.43
N ASP A 19 -5.90 -17.23 6.84
CA ASP A 19 -4.80 -16.56 7.52
C ASP A 19 -3.44 -17.04 6.95
N PRO A 20 -2.30 -16.42 7.34
CA PRO A 20 -1.00 -16.83 6.82
C PRO A 20 -0.59 -18.26 7.16
N ALA A 21 -1.10 -18.86 8.25
CA ALA A 21 -0.80 -20.25 8.60
C ALA A 21 -1.32 -21.25 7.53
N ALA A 22 -2.48 -20.96 6.93
CA ALA A 22 -3.02 -21.76 5.83
C ALA A 22 -2.13 -21.76 4.57
N TRP A 23 -1.20 -20.80 4.50
CA TRP A 23 -0.21 -20.64 3.43
C TRP A 23 1.22 -20.99 3.88
N GLU A 24 1.36 -21.68 5.02
CA GLU A 24 2.64 -22.09 5.60
C GLU A 24 3.58 -20.90 5.89
N LEU A 25 3.01 -19.74 6.20
CA LEU A 25 3.78 -18.57 6.60
C LEU A 25 3.79 -18.44 8.12
N PRO A 26 4.97 -18.25 8.74
CA PRO A 26 5.02 -17.82 10.13
C PRO A 26 4.43 -16.43 10.26
N PHE A 27 3.62 -16.16 11.28
CA PHE A 27 3.06 -14.82 11.49
C PHE A 27 2.70 -14.55 12.94
N GLU A 28 2.61 -13.27 13.25
CA GLU A 28 2.01 -12.76 14.48
C GLU A 28 0.69 -12.05 14.12
N ASP A 29 -0.38 -12.42 14.80
CA ASP A 29 -1.67 -11.71 14.74
C ASP A 29 -1.57 -10.51 15.67
N ILE A 30 -1.50 -9.29 15.13
CA ILE A 30 -1.16 -8.10 15.90
C ILE A 30 -2.31 -7.12 15.98
N TYR A 31 -2.34 -6.39 17.09
CA TYR A 31 -3.28 -5.29 17.33
C TYR A 31 -2.51 -4.08 17.84
N PHE A 32 -2.79 -2.90 17.30
CA PHE A 32 -2.13 -1.67 17.72
C PHE A 32 -3.08 -0.46 17.68
N PRO A 33 -2.89 0.52 18.58
CA PRO A 33 -3.78 1.67 18.67
C PRO A 33 -3.43 2.75 17.66
N THR A 34 -4.46 3.48 17.20
CA THR A 34 -4.31 4.75 16.49
C THR A 34 -4.27 5.92 17.47
N THR A 35 -3.87 7.10 17.00
CA THR A 35 -3.86 8.33 17.83
C THR A 35 -5.25 8.81 18.25
N ASP A 36 -6.31 8.34 17.57
CA ASP A 36 -7.71 8.59 17.89
C ASP A 36 -8.40 7.37 18.56
N GLU A 37 -7.61 6.55 19.26
CA GLU A 37 -8.04 5.48 20.17
C GLU A 37 -8.80 4.31 19.53
N LEU A 38 -8.63 4.10 18.21
CA LEU A 38 -9.11 2.89 17.55
C LEU A 38 -8.04 1.79 17.64
N THR A 39 -8.48 0.54 17.71
CA THR A 39 -7.59 -0.62 17.60
C THR A 39 -7.62 -1.12 16.16
N LEU A 40 -6.45 -1.19 15.52
CA LEU A 40 -6.27 -1.79 14.22
C LEU A 40 -5.69 -3.19 14.34
N HIS A 41 -6.04 -4.02 13.38
CA HIS A 41 -5.55 -5.39 13.24
C HIS A 41 -4.59 -5.50 12.06
N GLY A 42 -3.61 -6.38 12.18
CA GLY A 42 -2.69 -6.69 11.10
C GLY A 42 -1.96 -8.01 11.34
N TRP A 43 -1.14 -8.39 10.36
CA TRP A 43 -0.23 -9.52 10.44
C TRP A 43 1.20 -9.04 10.27
N PHE A 44 2.06 -9.46 11.18
CA PHE A 44 3.50 -9.37 11.02
C PHE A 44 4.04 -10.73 10.61
N VAL A 45 4.61 -10.82 9.40
CA VAL A 45 5.19 -12.04 8.84
C VAL A 45 6.70 -11.88 8.84
N PRO A 46 7.43 -12.58 9.75
CA PRO A 46 8.88 -12.46 9.83
C PRO A 46 9.56 -13.10 8.62
N GLY A 47 10.56 -12.44 8.06
CA GLY A 47 11.45 -12.94 7.02
C GLY A 47 12.89 -13.03 7.51
N SER A 48 13.82 -13.42 6.64
CA SER A 48 15.24 -13.52 6.97
C SER A 48 16.04 -12.26 6.60
N SER A 49 15.45 -11.31 5.89
CA SER A 49 16.07 -10.02 5.57
C SER A 49 16.01 -9.06 6.76
N LYS A 50 16.92 -8.07 6.77
CA LYS A 50 16.85 -6.93 7.69
C LYS A 50 15.74 -5.94 7.30
N ILE A 51 15.34 -5.94 6.01
CA ILE A 51 14.34 -5.00 5.49
C ILE A 51 12.94 -5.45 5.89
N THR A 52 12.13 -4.48 6.32
CA THR A 52 10.72 -4.67 6.64
C THR A 52 9.85 -3.93 5.63
N LEU A 53 8.90 -4.63 5.02
CA LEU A 53 7.90 -4.05 4.13
C LEU A 53 6.66 -3.64 4.95
N LEU A 54 6.34 -2.35 4.97
CA LEU A 54 5.06 -1.84 5.48
C LEU A 54 4.07 -1.78 4.32
N TRP A 55 3.10 -2.67 4.32
CA TRP A 55 2.18 -2.82 3.20
C TRP A 55 0.83 -2.14 3.44
N CYS A 56 0.58 -1.08 2.68
CA CYS A 56 -0.72 -0.42 2.54
C CYS A 56 -1.49 -1.10 1.40
N HIS A 57 -2.48 -1.93 1.73
CA HIS A 57 -3.23 -2.72 0.75
C HIS A 57 -4.22 -1.88 -0.06
N GLY A 58 -4.67 -2.43 -1.19
CA GLY A 58 -5.68 -1.80 -2.05
C GLY A 58 -7.08 -1.84 -1.43
N ASN A 59 -7.99 -1.08 -2.05
CA ASN A 59 -9.41 -1.05 -1.66
C ASN A 59 -10.05 -2.46 -1.77
N ALA A 60 -11.20 -2.63 -1.16
CA ALA A 60 -12.03 -3.83 -1.11
C ALA A 60 -11.44 -5.02 -0.32
N GLY A 61 -12.32 -5.78 0.31
CA GLY A 61 -11.98 -6.94 1.13
C GLY A 61 -11.29 -6.57 2.45
N ASN A 62 -10.29 -7.35 2.81
CA ASN A 62 -9.40 -7.15 3.96
C ASN A 62 -8.03 -7.81 3.66
N ILE A 63 -7.12 -7.86 4.63
CA ILE A 63 -5.78 -8.43 4.44
C ILE A 63 -5.80 -9.90 4.04
N SER A 64 -6.82 -10.70 4.38
CA SER A 64 -6.91 -12.11 4.00
C SER A 64 -7.09 -12.33 2.49
N TYR A 65 -7.55 -11.32 1.76
CA TYR A 65 -7.63 -11.35 0.30
C TYR A 65 -6.28 -11.12 -0.40
N ARG A 66 -5.18 -11.01 0.37
CA ARG A 66 -3.82 -10.71 -0.13
C ARG A 66 -2.82 -11.84 0.15
N LEU A 67 -3.32 -13.00 0.64
CA LEU A 67 -2.47 -14.10 1.11
C LEU A 67 -1.56 -14.68 0.03
N ASP A 68 -2.04 -14.80 -1.20
CA ASP A 68 -1.26 -15.29 -2.34
C ASP A 68 -0.09 -14.36 -2.68
N ASN A 69 -0.36 -13.05 -2.75
CA ASN A 69 0.68 -12.06 -3.00
C ASN A 69 1.61 -11.90 -1.77
N LEU A 70 1.05 -11.97 -0.55
CA LEU A 70 1.85 -11.96 0.68
C LEU A 70 2.88 -13.10 0.69
N LYS A 71 2.43 -14.31 0.35
CA LYS A 71 3.33 -15.46 0.25
C LYS A 71 4.37 -15.28 -0.85
N LEU A 72 3.97 -14.82 -2.02
CA LEU A 72 4.89 -14.55 -3.12
C LEU A 72 6.00 -13.56 -2.71
N LEU A 73 5.63 -12.43 -2.11
CA LEU A 73 6.59 -11.41 -1.67
C LEU A 73 7.50 -11.95 -0.57
N HIS A 74 6.95 -12.66 0.43
CA HIS A 74 7.72 -13.25 1.51
C HIS A 74 8.74 -14.27 0.98
N ASP A 75 8.32 -15.24 0.17
CA ASP A 75 9.18 -16.32 -0.31
C ASP A 75 10.26 -15.84 -1.28
N ARG A 76 9.95 -14.83 -2.10
CA ARG A 76 10.84 -14.36 -3.16
C ARG A 76 11.77 -13.23 -2.71
N LEU A 77 11.38 -12.42 -1.72
CA LEU A 77 12.16 -11.28 -1.23
C LEU A 77 12.74 -11.50 0.16
N ALA A 78 12.26 -12.53 0.88
CA ALA A 78 12.66 -12.86 2.24
C ALA A 78 12.52 -11.71 3.26
N LEU A 79 11.66 -10.72 2.98
CA LEU A 79 11.43 -9.55 3.82
C LEU A 79 10.58 -9.88 5.05
N ASN A 80 10.76 -9.12 6.13
CA ASN A 80 9.69 -8.98 7.11
C ASN A 80 8.56 -8.21 6.46
N ILE A 81 7.30 -8.57 6.71
CA ILE A 81 6.14 -7.88 6.14
C ILE A 81 5.15 -7.55 7.24
N LEU A 82 4.82 -6.26 7.39
CA LEU A 82 3.66 -5.82 8.14
C LEU A 82 2.56 -5.43 7.15
N ILE A 83 1.48 -6.19 7.12
CA ILE A 83 0.23 -5.85 6.42
C ILE A 83 -0.88 -5.65 7.45
N PHE A 84 -1.72 -4.62 7.28
CA PHE A 84 -2.74 -4.27 8.26
C PHE A 84 -4.04 -3.85 7.60
N ASP A 85 -5.16 -4.07 8.28
CA ASP A 85 -6.48 -3.58 7.88
C ASP A 85 -6.67 -2.13 8.32
N TYR A 86 -7.09 -1.28 7.40
CA TYR A 86 -7.54 0.08 7.75
C TYR A 86 -8.77 0.04 8.64
N ARG A 87 -9.06 1.15 9.32
CA ARG A 87 -10.29 1.29 10.11
C ARG A 87 -11.54 0.85 9.34
N GLY A 88 -12.34 0.00 9.97
CA GLY A 88 -13.56 -0.57 9.39
C GLY A 88 -13.34 -1.73 8.42
N TYR A 89 -12.10 -2.08 8.09
CA TYR A 89 -11.75 -3.28 7.33
C TYR A 89 -11.41 -4.44 8.27
N GLY A 90 -11.70 -5.66 7.85
CA GLY A 90 -11.34 -6.87 8.55
C GLY A 90 -11.75 -6.86 10.02
N ARG A 91 -10.76 -6.93 10.92
CA ARG A 91 -10.95 -6.89 12.37
C ARG A 91 -10.63 -5.51 12.98
N SER A 92 -10.28 -4.53 12.16
CA SER A 92 -10.00 -3.18 12.62
C SER A 92 -11.26 -2.42 12.99
N GLN A 93 -11.19 -1.67 14.08
CA GLN A 93 -12.30 -0.85 14.56
C GLN A 93 -12.57 0.37 13.67
N GLY A 94 -13.70 1.04 13.87
CA GLY A 94 -14.02 2.33 13.28
C GLY A 94 -14.74 2.26 11.95
N LYS A 95 -14.63 3.35 11.18
CA LYS A 95 -15.20 3.50 9.82
C LYS A 95 -14.18 4.17 8.93
N PRO A 96 -14.04 3.73 7.65
CA PRO A 96 -13.04 4.28 6.75
C PRO A 96 -13.36 5.73 6.36
N SER A 97 -12.32 6.53 6.26
CA SER A 97 -12.33 7.89 5.73
C SER A 97 -10.93 8.22 5.21
N GLU A 98 -10.78 9.24 4.37
CA GLU A 98 -9.46 9.64 3.86
C GLU A 98 -8.48 9.95 5.01
N ASP A 99 -8.82 10.91 5.89
CA ASP A 99 -8.00 11.25 7.05
C ASP A 99 -7.78 10.07 8.00
N GLY A 100 -8.80 9.22 8.13
CA GLY A 100 -8.73 8.02 8.95
C GLY A 100 -7.67 7.05 8.45
N THR A 101 -7.67 6.71 7.17
CA THR A 101 -6.70 5.77 6.59
C THR A 101 -5.26 6.32 6.64
N TYR A 102 -5.07 7.65 6.60
CA TYR A 102 -3.76 8.25 6.83
C TYR A 102 -3.28 8.04 8.27
N ARG A 103 -4.16 8.25 9.27
CA ARG A 103 -3.84 7.96 10.69
C ARG A 103 -3.57 6.49 10.93
N ASP A 104 -4.23 5.60 10.19
CA ASP A 104 -4.01 4.16 10.29
C ASP A 104 -2.61 3.77 9.82
N ALA A 105 -2.14 4.33 8.71
CA ALA A 105 -0.78 4.13 8.22
C ALA A 105 0.28 4.73 9.17
N GLU A 106 0.02 5.90 9.76
CA GLU A 106 0.85 6.49 10.81
C GLU A 106 0.95 5.56 12.04
N ALA A 107 -0.17 4.96 12.45
CA ALA A 107 -0.18 4.03 13.59
C ALA A 107 0.60 2.74 13.26
N ALA A 108 0.49 2.21 12.05
CA ALA A 108 1.25 1.05 11.61
C ALA A 108 2.77 1.34 11.57
N ALA A 109 3.16 2.52 11.08
CA ALA A 109 4.56 2.96 11.10
C ALA A 109 5.06 3.17 12.55
N ALA A 110 4.23 3.73 13.44
CA ALA A 110 4.55 3.88 14.85
C ALA A 110 4.72 2.53 15.56
N TYR A 111 3.88 1.54 15.22
CA TYR A 111 4.02 0.19 15.72
C TYR A 111 5.36 -0.43 15.32
N LEU A 112 5.80 -0.29 14.06
CA LEU A 112 7.12 -0.77 13.64
C LEU A 112 8.26 -0.09 14.40
N ARG A 113 8.17 1.22 14.70
CA ARG A 113 9.21 1.96 15.44
C ARG A 113 9.45 1.48 16.86
N ILE A 114 8.48 0.81 17.50
CA ILE A 114 8.62 0.27 18.86
C ILE A 114 9.04 -1.20 18.87
N ARG A 115 9.05 -1.89 17.74
CA ARG A 115 9.55 -3.27 17.64
C ARG A 115 11.08 -3.29 17.79
N LYS A 116 11.58 -4.24 18.58
CA LYS A 116 13.02 -4.38 18.86
C LYS A 116 13.70 -5.45 17.99
N ASP A 117 12.90 -6.22 17.27
CA ASP A 117 13.32 -7.36 16.47
C ASP A 117 13.51 -7.03 14.99
N ILE A 118 13.30 -5.78 14.61
CA ILE A 118 13.52 -5.27 13.25
C ILE A 118 14.51 -4.10 13.25
N ASP A 119 15.10 -3.85 12.09
CA ASP A 119 15.86 -2.63 11.82
C ASP A 119 14.89 -1.51 11.43
N GLN A 120 14.75 -0.51 12.30
CA GLN A 120 13.78 0.58 12.14
C GLN A 120 14.14 1.54 10.98
N ASP A 121 15.44 1.60 10.62
CA ASP A 121 15.92 2.41 9.50
C ASP A 121 15.78 1.66 8.15
N ALA A 122 15.52 0.34 8.20
CA ALA A 122 15.37 -0.50 7.04
C ALA A 122 13.90 -0.80 6.68
N VAL A 123 13.01 0.20 6.77
CA VAL A 123 11.60 0.05 6.42
C VAL A 123 11.35 0.60 5.02
N VAL A 124 10.74 -0.23 4.15
CA VAL A 124 10.23 0.13 2.82
C VAL A 124 8.71 0.16 2.87
N ILE A 125 8.09 1.22 2.35
CA ILE A 125 6.64 1.28 2.24
C ILE A 125 6.23 0.68 0.90
N PHE A 126 5.22 -0.18 0.90
CA PHE A 126 4.59 -0.70 -0.31
C PHE A 126 3.11 -0.32 -0.31
N GLY A 127 2.68 0.44 -1.32
CA GLY A 127 1.30 0.87 -1.49
C GLY A 127 0.70 0.42 -2.81
N ARG A 128 -0.44 -0.31 -2.75
CA ARG A 128 -1.13 -0.77 -3.94
C ARG A 128 -2.49 -0.09 -4.10
N SER A 129 -2.79 0.43 -5.30
CA SER A 129 -4.07 1.08 -5.63
C SER A 129 -4.39 2.20 -4.63
N LEU A 130 -5.50 2.15 -3.89
CA LEU A 130 -5.83 3.05 -2.78
C LEU A 130 -4.69 3.15 -1.76
N GLY A 131 -4.09 2.02 -1.41
CA GLY A 131 -2.95 1.97 -0.49
C GLY A 131 -1.73 2.74 -0.99
N GLY A 132 -1.58 2.92 -2.31
CA GLY A 132 -0.55 3.78 -2.89
C GLY A 132 -0.73 5.24 -2.51
N ALA A 133 -1.95 5.76 -2.53
CA ALA A 133 -2.23 7.13 -2.08
C ALA A 133 -1.99 7.32 -0.57
N ILE A 134 -2.30 6.29 0.22
CA ILE A 134 -2.03 6.27 1.67
C ILE A 134 -0.52 6.21 1.92
N ALA A 135 0.21 5.38 1.18
CA ALA A 135 1.66 5.27 1.25
C ALA A 135 2.37 6.58 0.87
N VAL A 136 1.88 7.28 -0.15
CA VAL A 136 2.39 8.61 -0.56
C VAL A 136 2.17 9.64 0.55
N ASP A 137 1.02 9.64 1.22
CA ASP A 137 0.77 10.54 2.35
C ASP A 137 1.77 10.29 3.49
N LEU A 138 1.94 9.03 3.89
CA LEU A 138 2.89 8.65 4.94
C LEU A 138 4.33 9.00 4.56
N ALA A 139 4.76 8.68 3.34
CA ALA A 139 6.09 8.98 2.82
C ALA A 139 6.37 10.48 2.64
N SER A 140 5.34 11.30 2.48
CA SER A 140 5.49 12.77 2.40
C SER A 140 5.83 13.42 3.75
N LYS A 141 5.56 12.73 4.86
CA LYS A 141 5.72 13.22 6.24
C LYS A 141 6.92 12.61 6.96
N HIS A 142 7.32 11.38 6.57
CA HIS A 142 8.36 10.60 7.23
C HIS A 142 9.37 10.05 6.24
N GLN A 143 10.62 9.88 6.69
CA GLN A 143 11.66 9.22 5.92
C GLN A 143 11.60 7.70 6.15
N PHE A 144 11.72 6.96 5.04
CA PHE A 144 11.83 5.51 5.00
C PHE A 144 12.98 5.12 4.06
N LEU A 145 13.36 3.86 4.06
CA LEU A 145 14.42 3.37 3.19
C LEU A 145 14.04 3.49 1.70
N GLY A 146 12.77 3.24 1.36
CA GLY A 146 12.23 3.36 0.00
C GLY A 146 10.72 3.34 -0.04
N LEU A 147 10.16 3.69 -1.20
CA LEU A 147 8.72 3.66 -1.48
C LEU A 147 8.48 2.83 -2.74
N ILE A 148 7.58 1.86 -2.66
CA ILE A 148 7.10 1.09 -3.80
C ILE A 148 5.61 1.41 -3.99
N LEU A 149 5.24 1.81 -5.20
CA LEU A 149 3.85 2.10 -5.57
C LEU A 149 3.42 1.17 -6.71
N GLU A 150 2.27 0.52 -6.56
CA GLU A 150 1.73 -0.38 -7.56
C GLU A 150 0.30 0.02 -7.94
N SER A 151 0.05 0.19 -9.25
CA SER A 151 -1.29 0.46 -9.82
C SER A 151 -2.05 1.56 -9.08
N THR A 152 -1.37 2.67 -8.76
CA THR A 152 -1.95 3.78 -8.00
C THR A 152 -2.18 5.01 -8.87
N PHE A 153 -2.93 5.96 -8.35
CA PHE A 153 -3.45 7.12 -9.07
C PHE A 153 -2.86 8.45 -8.59
N SER A 154 -2.91 9.45 -9.46
CA SER A 154 -2.48 10.83 -9.17
C SER A 154 -3.41 11.55 -8.18
N SER A 155 -4.73 11.32 -8.32
CA SER A 155 -5.76 11.72 -7.35
C SER A 155 -7.04 10.92 -7.60
N LEU A 156 -7.90 10.79 -6.59
CA LEU A 156 -9.17 10.10 -6.77
C LEU A 156 -10.09 10.85 -7.75
N ALA A 157 -10.07 12.18 -7.75
CA ALA A 157 -10.82 13.00 -8.71
C ALA A 157 -10.34 12.78 -10.16
N GLY A 158 -9.04 12.56 -10.36
CA GLY A 158 -8.44 12.27 -11.67
C GLY A 158 -8.89 10.94 -12.28
N MET A 159 -9.38 10.01 -11.45
CA MET A 159 -9.95 8.75 -11.94
C MET A 159 -11.35 8.91 -12.55
N PHE A 160 -12.02 10.02 -12.26
CA PHE A 160 -13.39 10.31 -12.73
C PHE A 160 -13.45 11.64 -13.49
N PRO A 161 -12.76 11.78 -14.64
CA PRO A 161 -12.62 13.06 -15.35
C PRO A 161 -13.95 13.64 -15.87
N TYR A 162 -15.00 12.83 -15.88
CA TYR A 162 -16.33 13.25 -16.32
C TYR A 162 -17.20 13.81 -15.19
N LEU A 163 -16.74 13.72 -13.94
CA LEU A 163 -17.45 14.27 -12.79
C LEU A 163 -16.90 15.65 -12.44
N PRO A 164 -17.75 16.59 -11.99
CA PRO A 164 -17.27 17.84 -11.44
C PRO A 164 -16.30 17.57 -10.26
N PRO A 165 -15.20 18.30 -10.12
CA PRO A 165 -14.23 18.09 -9.04
C PRO A 165 -14.84 18.09 -7.64
N ASP A 166 -15.88 18.89 -7.42
CA ASP A 166 -16.60 19.01 -6.14
C ASP A 166 -17.58 17.85 -5.88
N ALA A 167 -17.87 17.01 -6.89
CA ALA A 167 -18.71 15.83 -6.73
C ALA A 167 -18.04 14.71 -5.91
N ILE A 168 -16.70 14.72 -5.88
CA ILE A 168 -15.88 13.74 -5.13
C ILE A 168 -15.26 14.44 -3.93
N PRO A 169 -15.83 14.29 -2.72
CA PRO A 169 -15.34 14.99 -1.52
C PRO A 169 -14.03 14.42 -0.97
N ILE A 170 -13.68 13.19 -1.36
CA ILE A 170 -12.46 12.48 -0.99
C ILE A 170 -11.45 12.69 -2.10
N LYS A 171 -10.27 13.21 -1.77
CA LYS A 171 -9.32 13.67 -2.79
C LYS A 171 -8.20 12.68 -3.05
N TYR A 172 -7.61 12.11 -2.00
CA TYR A 172 -6.38 11.33 -2.11
C TYR A 172 -5.41 11.98 -3.11
N ASP A 173 -5.08 13.27 -2.88
CA ASP A 173 -4.27 14.06 -3.80
C ASP A 173 -2.79 13.67 -3.70
N SER A 174 -2.47 12.55 -4.31
CA SER A 174 -1.10 12.02 -4.36
C SER A 174 -0.18 12.92 -5.17
N LEU A 175 -0.71 13.62 -6.19
CA LEU A 175 0.08 14.46 -7.08
C LEU A 175 0.75 15.65 -6.36
N VAL A 176 0.09 16.20 -5.34
CA VAL A 176 0.66 17.26 -4.52
C VAL A 176 1.68 16.70 -3.53
N LYS A 177 1.35 15.58 -2.88
CA LYS A 177 2.14 14.99 -1.80
C LYS A 177 3.42 14.33 -2.29
N ILE A 178 3.42 13.68 -3.46
CA ILE A 178 4.58 12.96 -4.01
C ILE A 178 5.80 13.88 -4.21
N LYS A 179 5.59 15.16 -4.42
CA LYS A 179 6.65 16.19 -4.53
C LYS A 179 7.44 16.39 -3.25
N GLN A 180 6.91 15.93 -2.11
CA GLN A 180 7.57 16.02 -0.80
C GLN A 180 8.35 14.72 -0.47
N VAL A 181 8.09 13.62 -1.19
CA VAL A 181 8.80 12.36 -1.03
C VAL A 181 10.24 12.50 -1.53
N ARG A 182 11.23 12.09 -0.71
CA ARG A 182 12.67 12.23 -0.99
C ARG A 182 13.43 10.91 -1.06
N MET A 183 12.81 9.83 -0.60
CA MET A 183 13.38 8.49 -0.66
C MET A 183 13.30 7.91 -2.07
N PRO A 184 14.11 6.90 -2.41
CA PRO A 184 14.02 6.17 -3.67
C PRO A 184 12.59 5.64 -3.90
N LEU A 185 12.12 5.74 -5.15
CA LEU A 185 10.77 5.33 -5.56
C LEU A 185 10.86 4.29 -6.68
N LEU A 186 10.21 3.14 -6.47
CA LEU A 186 9.82 2.23 -7.56
C LEU A 186 8.33 2.34 -7.82
N MET A 187 7.92 2.55 -9.06
CA MET A 187 6.53 2.50 -9.47
C MET A 187 6.31 1.38 -10.49
N LEU A 188 5.34 0.49 -10.18
CA LEU A 188 4.92 -0.60 -11.06
C LEU A 188 3.49 -0.35 -11.52
N HIS A 189 3.19 -0.54 -12.81
CA HIS A 189 1.84 -0.34 -13.32
C HIS A 189 1.59 -1.20 -14.56
N GLY A 190 0.43 -1.86 -14.60
CA GLY A 190 -0.03 -2.60 -15.78
C GLY A 190 -0.48 -1.65 -16.91
N ASP A 191 -0.04 -1.89 -18.13
CA ASP A 191 -0.43 -1.05 -19.27
C ASP A 191 -1.85 -1.31 -19.79
N CYS A 192 -2.50 -2.37 -19.28
CA CYS A 192 -3.89 -2.71 -19.53
C CYS A 192 -4.79 -2.53 -18.29
N ASP A 193 -4.36 -1.71 -17.28
CA ASP A 193 -5.13 -1.47 -16.06
C ASP A 193 -6.44 -0.75 -16.37
N GLU A 194 -7.56 -1.47 -16.16
CA GLU A 194 -8.92 -1.03 -16.44
C GLU A 194 -9.56 -0.27 -15.28
N VAL A 195 -8.93 -0.28 -14.10
CA VAL A 195 -9.42 0.39 -12.88
C VAL A 195 -8.73 1.72 -12.66
N VAL A 196 -7.38 1.70 -12.64
CA VAL A 196 -6.57 2.90 -12.53
C VAL A 196 -5.85 3.12 -13.87
N PRO A 197 -6.25 4.14 -14.64
CA PRO A 197 -5.65 4.39 -15.94
C PRO A 197 -4.11 4.48 -15.85
N PHE A 198 -3.40 3.75 -16.71
CA PHE A 198 -1.93 3.75 -16.79
C PHE A 198 -1.35 5.17 -16.82
N GLN A 199 -2.03 6.08 -17.52
CA GLN A 199 -1.64 7.49 -17.59
C GLN A 199 -1.61 8.18 -16.22
N SER A 200 -2.51 7.81 -15.30
CA SER A 200 -2.54 8.39 -13.94
C SER A 200 -1.27 8.02 -13.14
N GLY A 201 -0.81 6.77 -13.27
CA GLY A 201 0.49 6.34 -12.71
C GLY A 201 1.66 7.10 -13.34
N ARG A 202 1.65 7.29 -14.66
CA ARG A 202 2.68 8.06 -15.39
C ARG A 202 2.75 9.53 -14.94
N GLU A 203 1.60 10.15 -14.69
CA GLU A 203 1.52 11.51 -14.17
C GLU A 203 2.11 11.62 -12.78
N LEU A 204 1.75 10.69 -11.89
CA LEU A 204 2.29 10.63 -10.53
C LEU A 204 3.81 10.43 -10.56
N PHE A 205 4.30 9.48 -11.37
CA PHE A 205 5.73 9.24 -11.53
C PHE A 205 6.48 10.47 -12.04
N LYS A 206 5.92 11.17 -13.04
CA LYS A 206 6.52 12.41 -13.58
C LYS A 206 6.69 13.48 -12.51
N ALA A 207 5.76 13.59 -11.56
CA ALA A 207 5.77 14.57 -10.48
C ALA A 207 6.69 14.21 -9.32
N ALA A 208 7.08 12.94 -9.18
CA ALA A 208 7.96 12.45 -8.12
C ALA A 208 9.40 12.95 -8.29
N ASN A 209 10.13 13.06 -7.17
CA ASN A 209 11.56 13.39 -7.17
C ASN A 209 12.43 12.18 -7.55
N GLU A 210 13.68 12.46 -7.92
CA GLU A 210 14.73 11.43 -8.07
C GLU A 210 15.31 11.04 -6.67
N PRO A 211 15.84 9.79 -6.53
CA PRO A 211 15.89 8.73 -7.55
C PRO A 211 14.57 8.00 -7.68
N LYS A 212 14.18 7.66 -8.89
CA LYS A 212 12.92 6.94 -9.16
C LYS A 212 13.03 6.04 -10.37
N GLU A 213 12.31 4.92 -10.33
CA GLU A 213 12.20 3.97 -11.42
C GLU A 213 10.74 3.66 -11.74
N PHE A 214 10.43 3.43 -13.01
CA PHE A 214 9.09 3.02 -13.47
C PHE A 214 9.18 1.71 -14.23
N TYR A 215 8.49 0.69 -13.74
CA TYR A 215 8.38 -0.60 -14.40
C TYR A 215 6.97 -0.79 -14.98
N THR A 216 6.87 -0.88 -16.30
CA THR A 216 5.61 -1.19 -17.00
C THR A 216 5.42 -2.69 -17.05
N ILE A 217 4.32 -3.18 -16.47
CA ILE A 217 3.95 -4.59 -16.52
C ILE A 217 3.08 -4.80 -17.74
N LYS A 218 3.69 -5.31 -18.82
CA LYS A 218 3.02 -5.46 -20.11
C LYS A 218 1.88 -6.47 -20.06
N GLY A 219 0.72 -6.06 -20.56
CA GLY A 219 -0.51 -6.88 -20.62
C GLY A 219 -1.21 -7.05 -19.29
N ALA A 220 -0.68 -6.51 -18.18
CA ALA A 220 -1.31 -6.62 -16.88
C ALA A 220 -2.47 -5.62 -16.72
N GLY A 221 -3.55 -6.09 -16.16
CA GLY A 221 -4.66 -5.29 -15.63
C GLY A 221 -4.41 -4.83 -14.20
N HIS A 222 -5.50 -4.44 -13.51
CA HIS A 222 -5.40 -3.94 -12.14
C HIS A 222 -5.07 -5.03 -11.11
N ASN A 223 -5.64 -6.23 -11.27
CA ASN A 223 -5.62 -7.25 -10.22
C ASN A 223 -4.69 -8.42 -10.48
N ASP A 224 -3.97 -8.45 -11.59
CA ASP A 224 -3.10 -9.54 -12.03
C ASP A 224 -1.65 -9.12 -12.26
N THR A 225 -1.22 -8.00 -11.69
CA THR A 225 0.11 -7.41 -11.84
C THR A 225 1.23 -8.40 -11.57
N TYR A 226 1.21 -9.09 -10.42
CA TYR A 226 2.25 -10.04 -10.03
C TYR A 226 2.15 -11.38 -10.79
N THR A 227 0.94 -11.80 -11.19
CA THR A 227 0.76 -13.03 -11.97
C THR A 227 1.13 -12.85 -13.44
N THR A 228 0.67 -11.78 -14.07
CA THR A 228 1.02 -11.43 -15.45
C THR A 228 2.48 -10.97 -15.58
N GLY A 229 2.97 -10.20 -14.61
CA GLY A 229 4.36 -9.71 -14.60
C GLY A 229 5.40 -10.79 -14.30
N GLY A 230 5.03 -11.84 -13.57
CA GLY A 230 5.86 -13.02 -13.33
C GLY A 230 7.28 -12.70 -12.85
N GLU A 231 8.28 -13.31 -13.50
CA GLU A 231 9.70 -13.09 -13.14
C GLU A 231 10.15 -11.64 -13.36
N GLY A 232 9.61 -10.93 -14.36
CA GLY A 232 9.95 -9.52 -14.60
C GLY A 232 9.49 -8.61 -13.45
N TYR A 233 8.29 -8.84 -12.92
CA TYR A 233 7.76 -8.14 -11.75
C TYR A 233 8.65 -8.38 -10.52
N MET A 234 9.02 -9.65 -10.27
CA MET A 234 9.90 -10.00 -9.15
C MET A 234 11.30 -9.44 -9.30
N ALA A 235 11.87 -9.46 -10.52
CA ALA A 235 13.18 -8.89 -10.78
C ALA A 235 13.22 -7.37 -10.54
N ALA A 236 12.17 -6.64 -10.92
CA ALA A 236 12.05 -5.21 -10.64
C ALA A 236 12.03 -4.92 -9.14
N LEU A 237 11.25 -5.69 -8.36
CA LEU A 237 11.23 -5.55 -6.88
C LEU A 237 12.59 -5.91 -6.25
N GLN A 238 13.19 -7.03 -6.67
CA GLN A 238 14.50 -7.48 -6.14
C GLN A 238 15.62 -6.47 -6.46
N GLY A 239 15.64 -5.96 -7.68
CA GLY A 239 16.60 -4.95 -8.11
C GLY A 239 16.50 -3.70 -7.24
N PHE A 240 15.29 -3.14 -7.14
CA PHE A 240 15.06 -1.96 -6.31
C PHE A 240 15.48 -2.17 -4.85
N ILE A 241 15.04 -3.27 -4.20
CA ILE A 241 15.39 -3.57 -2.81
C ILE A 241 16.89 -3.75 -2.61
N SER A 242 17.59 -4.35 -3.59
CA SER A 242 19.04 -4.54 -3.53
C SER A 242 19.83 -3.24 -3.64
N ASP A 243 19.28 -2.23 -4.29
CA ASP A 243 19.88 -0.91 -4.46
C ASP A 243 19.65 0.03 -3.27
N LEU A 244 18.71 -0.34 -2.36
CA LEU A 244 18.48 0.36 -1.10
C LEU A 244 19.56 -0.05 -0.08
N LYS A 245 20.62 0.75 0.01
CA LYS A 245 21.75 0.52 0.94
C LYS A 245 21.89 1.68 1.91
#